data_26b34badfa2372ae75b68d827f6f0a89
#
_entry.id   26b34badfa2372ae75b68d827f6f0a89
#
_cell.length_a   1.000
_cell.length_b   1.000
_cell.length_c   1.000
_cell.angle_alpha   90.00
_cell.angle_beta   90.00
_cell.angle_gamma   90.00
#
_symmetry.space_group_name_H-M   'P 1'
#
loop_
_entity.id
_entity.type
_entity.pdbx_description
1 polymer ?
#
loop_
_entity_poly.entity_id
_entity_poly.type
_entity_poly.pdbx_seq_one_letter_code
_entity_poly.pdbx_strand_id
1 'polypeptide(L)'
;LSNTFPVDTTRGELPNDEMYMSGRSLFPLTIEMCRRISAQFGGKMKISFAGGADFFNCDKLLAAGIWPVTVATTILKPGGYNRLTQMAEKTAGMPFRPFDGTDTEAIAALSAACRTDPHHCKSVKPLPTRKSEEKVPWFDCSSAPCRGGCPIAQDIPEYLELCRKGLYNEALALITERNALP
;
A
#
# COMPACT_ATOMS: atom_id res chain seq x y z
N LEU A 1 -15.91 -0.92 -7.31
CA LEU A 1 -14.81 -1.75 -7.83
C LEU A 1 -13.99 -2.33 -6.69
N SER A 2 -13.15 -3.33 -6.98
CA SER A 2 -12.44 -4.14 -5.97
C SER A 2 -11.58 -3.31 -5.02
N ASN A 3 -11.56 -3.71 -3.75
CA ASN A 3 -10.75 -3.09 -2.71
C ASN A 3 -9.42 -3.81 -2.49
N THR A 4 -9.40 -5.13 -2.66
CA THR A 4 -8.21 -6.00 -2.59
C THR A 4 -8.29 -7.09 -3.64
N PHE A 5 -7.16 -7.63 -4.03
CA PHE A 5 -7.07 -8.74 -4.97
C PHE A 5 -6.10 -9.79 -4.45
N PRO A 6 -6.51 -11.06 -4.31
CA PRO A 6 -5.62 -12.13 -3.91
C PRO A 6 -4.61 -12.42 -5.03
N VAL A 7 -3.36 -12.66 -4.64
CA VAL A 7 -2.27 -13.04 -5.54
C VAL A 7 -1.43 -14.12 -4.87
N ASP A 8 -0.93 -15.07 -5.65
CA ASP A 8 -0.09 -16.14 -5.13
C ASP A 8 1.29 -15.62 -4.72
N THR A 9 1.81 -16.14 -3.62
CA THR A 9 3.20 -15.92 -3.21
C THR A 9 4.09 -16.89 -3.96
N THR A 10 4.79 -16.40 -4.97
CA THR A 10 5.62 -17.24 -5.85
C THR A 10 7.09 -17.30 -5.42
N ARG A 11 7.50 -16.49 -4.45
CA ARG A 11 8.90 -16.28 -4.05
C ARG A 11 9.12 -16.42 -2.55
N GLY A 12 8.17 -17.01 -1.83
CA GLY A 12 8.23 -17.14 -0.38
C GLY A 12 8.30 -15.80 0.37
N GLU A 13 7.66 -14.77 -0.16
CA GLU A 13 7.61 -13.42 0.45
C GLU A 13 6.88 -13.44 1.79
N LEU A 14 5.90 -14.33 1.92
CA LEU A 14 5.11 -14.56 3.12
C LEU A 14 5.07 -16.06 3.45
N PRO A 15 4.74 -16.44 4.70
CA PRO A 15 4.55 -17.84 5.08
C PRO A 15 3.34 -18.52 4.39
N ASN A 16 2.38 -17.73 3.91
CA ASN A 16 1.16 -18.22 3.26
C ASN A 16 1.35 -18.27 1.73
N ASP A 17 0.60 -19.14 1.09
CA ASP A 17 0.59 -19.29 -0.36
C ASP A 17 -0.09 -18.12 -1.09
N GLU A 18 -0.89 -17.34 -0.36
CA GLU A 18 -1.64 -16.20 -0.86
C GLU A 18 -1.27 -14.91 -0.13
N MET A 19 -1.25 -13.79 -0.84
CA MET A 19 -1.21 -12.45 -0.28
C MET A 19 -2.24 -11.54 -0.96
N TYR A 20 -2.56 -10.41 -0.33
CA TYR A 20 -3.53 -9.45 -0.87
C TYR A 20 -2.84 -8.25 -1.46
N MET A 21 -3.07 -8.02 -2.76
CA MET A 21 -2.63 -6.81 -3.43
C MET A 21 -3.61 -5.68 -3.14
N SER A 22 -3.10 -4.54 -2.69
CA SER A 22 -3.87 -3.35 -2.36
C SER A 22 -3.13 -2.05 -2.69
N GLY A 23 -3.81 -0.92 -2.55
CA GLY A 23 -3.25 0.40 -2.78
C GLY A 23 -2.78 0.60 -4.22
N ARG A 24 -1.69 1.34 -4.40
CA ARG A 24 -1.23 1.77 -5.73
C ARG A 24 -0.93 0.62 -6.71
N SER A 25 -0.59 -0.57 -6.20
CA SER A 25 -0.35 -1.75 -7.03
C SER A 25 -1.64 -2.30 -7.64
N LEU A 26 -2.78 -2.10 -6.97
CA LEU A 26 -4.08 -2.52 -7.44
C LEU A 26 -4.66 -1.57 -8.49
N PHE A 27 -4.22 -0.31 -8.51
CA PHE A 27 -4.78 0.73 -9.37
C PHE A 27 -4.82 0.35 -10.86
N PRO A 28 -3.75 -0.23 -11.48
CA PRO A 28 -3.79 -0.61 -12.88
C PRO A 28 -4.91 -1.61 -13.23
N LEU A 29 -5.17 -2.56 -12.34
CA LEU A 29 -6.27 -3.53 -12.54
C LEU A 29 -7.63 -2.87 -12.39
N THR A 30 -7.79 -2.05 -11.37
CA THR A 30 -9.07 -1.40 -11.05
C THR A 30 -9.45 -0.37 -12.10
N ILE A 31 -8.50 0.44 -12.59
CA ILE A 31 -8.78 1.42 -13.63
C ILE A 31 -9.05 0.75 -14.99
N GLU A 32 -8.39 -0.37 -15.30
CA GLU A 32 -8.71 -1.12 -16.50
C GLU A 32 -10.12 -1.74 -16.44
N MET A 33 -10.52 -2.25 -15.29
CA MET A 33 -11.91 -2.70 -15.07
C MET A 33 -12.89 -1.54 -15.23
N CYS A 34 -12.58 -0.38 -14.66
CA CYS A 34 -13.37 0.84 -14.83
C CYS A 34 -13.49 1.24 -16.29
N ARG A 35 -12.40 1.19 -17.05
CA ARG A 35 -12.39 1.45 -18.50
C ARG A 35 -13.32 0.54 -19.27
N ARG A 36 -13.26 -0.77 -19.00
CA ARG A 36 -14.12 -1.76 -19.68
C ARG A 36 -15.60 -1.53 -19.39
N ILE A 37 -15.95 -1.31 -18.12
CA ILE A 37 -17.33 -1.04 -17.71
C ILE A 37 -17.82 0.27 -18.32
N SER A 38 -17.03 1.35 -18.21
CA SER A 38 -17.41 2.65 -18.77
C SER A 38 -17.63 2.58 -20.28
N ALA A 39 -16.72 1.92 -21.02
CA ALA A 39 -16.87 1.74 -22.46
C ALA A 39 -18.11 0.90 -22.83
N GLN A 40 -18.36 -0.21 -22.10
CA GLN A 40 -19.51 -1.09 -22.35
C GLN A 40 -20.84 -0.35 -22.22
N PHE A 41 -20.94 0.59 -21.30
CA PHE A 41 -22.16 1.35 -21.04
C PHE A 41 -22.13 2.78 -21.64
N GLY A 42 -21.16 3.06 -22.52
CA GLY A 42 -21.02 4.36 -23.17
C GLY A 42 -20.92 5.54 -22.19
N GLY A 43 -20.24 5.34 -21.07
CA GLY A 43 -20.09 6.34 -20.02
C GLY A 43 -21.32 6.59 -19.14
N LYS A 44 -22.45 5.95 -19.42
CA LYS A 44 -23.73 6.24 -18.73
C LYS A 44 -23.84 5.60 -17.33
N MET A 45 -22.98 4.65 -17.01
CA MET A 45 -23.00 3.99 -15.71
C MET A 45 -22.25 4.82 -14.66
N LYS A 46 -22.92 5.09 -13.54
CA LYS A 46 -22.31 5.74 -12.39
C LYS A 46 -21.36 4.77 -11.68
N ILE A 47 -20.09 5.14 -11.56
CA ILE A 47 -19.04 4.29 -11.01
C ILE A 47 -18.51 4.91 -9.72
N SER A 48 -18.55 4.13 -8.63
CA SER A 48 -17.77 4.38 -7.43
C SER A 48 -16.42 3.66 -7.52
N PHE A 49 -15.34 4.34 -7.22
CA PHE A 49 -13.99 3.79 -7.36
C PHE A 49 -13.35 3.52 -6.00
N ALA A 50 -12.89 2.29 -5.81
CA ALA A 50 -12.01 1.87 -4.74
C ALA A 50 -10.93 0.96 -5.36
N GLY A 51 -9.76 0.90 -4.75
CA GLY A 51 -8.65 0.07 -5.24
C GLY A 51 -7.52 0.90 -5.86
N GLY A 52 -6.73 1.51 -5.00
CA GLY A 52 -5.51 2.21 -5.37
C GLY A 52 -5.67 3.70 -5.66
N ALA A 53 -6.80 4.30 -5.30
CA ALA A 53 -6.91 5.75 -5.33
C ALA A 53 -5.96 6.39 -4.31
N ASP A 54 -5.25 7.44 -4.74
CA ASP A 54 -4.30 8.20 -3.94
C ASP A 54 -4.14 9.64 -4.45
N PHE A 55 -3.18 10.37 -3.88
CA PHE A 55 -2.89 11.75 -4.26
C PHE A 55 -2.56 11.95 -5.75
N PHE A 56 -1.96 10.96 -6.42
CA PHE A 56 -1.49 11.09 -7.80
C PHE A 56 -2.58 10.85 -8.85
N ASN A 57 -3.73 10.30 -8.42
CA ASN A 57 -4.79 9.93 -9.36
C ASN A 57 -6.20 10.39 -8.96
N CYS A 58 -6.41 10.88 -7.72
CA CYS A 58 -7.75 11.28 -7.25
C CYS A 58 -8.39 12.38 -8.08
N ASP A 59 -7.63 13.40 -8.46
CA ASP A 59 -8.08 14.50 -9.31
C ASP A 59 -8.49 14.03 -10.71
N LYS A 60 -7.71 13.13 -11.30
CA LYS A 60 -7.98 12.55 -12.61
C LYS A 60 -9.25 11.69 -12.61
N LEU A 61 -9.47 10.92 -11.54
CA LEU A 61 -10.68 10.13 -11.37
C LEU A 61 -11.92 11.01 -11.27
N LEU A 62 -11.84 12.06 -10.45
CA LEU A 62 -12.95 13.02 -10.29
C LEU A 62 -13.22 13.79 -11.59
N ALA A 63 -12.17 14.24 -12.29
CA ALA A 63 -12.29 14.93 -13.58
C ALA A 63 -12.96 14.04 -14.63
N ALA A 64 -12.72 12.73 -14.60
CA ALA A 64 -13.37 11.76 -15.49
C ALA A 64 -14.81 11.40 -15.10
N GLY A 65 -15.41 12.09 -14.12
CA GLY A 65 -16.79 11.86 -13.69
C GLY A 65 -16.98 10.62 -12.79
N ILE A 66 -15.89 10.10 -12.22
CA ILE A 66 -15.94 8.97 -11.29
C ILE A 66 -16.12 9.50 -9.88
N TRP A 67 -17.21 9.14 -9.22
CA TRP A 67 -17.54 9.60 -7.88
C TRP A 67 -18.55 8.67 -7.19
N PRO A 68 -18.42 8.34 -5.90
CA PRO A 68 -17.33 8.73 -4.99
C PRO A 68 -16.02 7.94 -5.21
N VAL A 69 -14.90 8.52 -4.76
CA VAL A 69 -13.59 7.88 -4.72
C VAL A 69 -13.26 7.50 -3.27
N THR A 70 -12.98 6.23 -3.06
CA THR A 70 -12.67 5.68 -1.73
C THR A 70 -11.18 5.38 -1.61
N VAL A 71 -10.57 5.79 -0.50
CA VAL A 71 -9.19 5.54 -0.16
C VAL A 71 -9.07 4.76 1.15
N ALA A 72 -8.15 3.81 1.22
CA ALA A 72 -7.86 3.05 2.43
C ALA A 72 -6.34 2.92 2.64
N THR A 73 -5.64 2.19 1.79
CA THR A 73 -4.20 1.91 1.94
C THR A 73 -3.35 3.19 2.03
N THR A 74 -3.74 4.27 1.35
CA THR A 74 -3.00 5.54 1.39
C THR A 74 -2.99 6.16 2.78
N ILE A 75 -4.06 5.96 3.58
CA ILE A 75 -4.18 6.49 4.95
C ILE A 75 -3.41 5.63 5.95
N LEU A 76 -3.23 4.34 5.66
CA LEU A 76 -2.49 3.41 6.52
C LEU A 76 -0.96 3.54 6.37
N LYS A 77 -0.50 4.32 5.40
CA LYS A 77 0.94 4.57 5.19
C LYS A 77 1.43 5.77 6.01
N PRO A 78 2.75 5.92 6.19
CA PRO A 78 3.32 7.10 6.84
C PRO A 78 2.78 8.39 6.24
N GLY A 79 2.35 9.31 7.09
CA GLY A 79 1.60 10.52 6.74
C GLY A 79 0.11 10.42 7.04
N GLY A 80 -0.45 9.20 7.20
CA GLY A 80 -1.80 8.96 7.72
C GLY A 80 -2.87 9.88 7.13
N TYR A 81 -3.64 10.50 7.99
CA TYR A 81 -4.71 11.43 7.61
C TYR A 81 -4.24 12.72 6.93
N ASN A 82 -2.96 13.12 7.06
CA ASN A 82 -2.42 14.25 6.30
C ASN A 82 -2.50 14.02 4.79
N ARG A 83 -2.52 12.76 4.35
CA ARG A 83 -2.75 12.41 2.94
C ARG A 83 -4.15 12.81 2.47
N LEU A 84 -5.17 12.71 3.33
CA LEU A 84 -6.51 13.19 2.99
C LEU A 84 -6.54 14.70 2.85
N THR A 85 -5.85 15.43 3.72
CA THR A 85 -5.73 16.89 3.61
C THR A 85 -5.10 17.29 2.28
N GLN A 86 -3.99 16.67 1.90
CA GLN A 86 -3.33 16.90 0.62
C GLN A 86 -4.23 16.60 -0.58
N MET A 87 -5.01 15.51 -0.52
CA MET A 87 -5.96 15.16 -1.57
C MET A 87 -7.12 16.16 -1.63
N ALA A 88 -7.65 16.58 -0.48
CA ALA A 88 -8.71 17.58 -0.40
C ALA A 88 -8.25 18.93 -0.97
N GLU A 89 -7.05 19.40 -0.60
CA GLU A 89 -6.44 20.63 -1.15
C GLU A 89 -6.28 20.55 -2.66
N LYS A 90 -5.78 19.41 -3.16
CA LYS A 90 -5.59 19.19 -4.61
C LYS A 90 -6.90 19.25 -5.39
N THR A 91 -8.00 18.83 -4.78
CA THR A 91 -9.32 18.74 -5.43
C THR A 91 -10.26 19.88 -5.07
N ALA A 92 -9.88 20.76 -4.13
CA ALA A 92 -10.72 21.84 -3.62
C ALA A 92 -11.23 22.82 -4.70
N GLY A 93 -10.44 23.06 -5.73
CA GLY A 93 -10.81 23.92 -6.86
C GLY A 93 -11.63 23.24 -7.96
N MET A 94 -11.88 21.95 -7.85
CA MET A 94 -12.64 21.21 -8.86
C MET A 94 -14.14 21.50 -8.71
N PRO A 95 -14.84 21.87 -9.79
CA PRO A 95 -16.28 22.11 -9.70
C PRO A 95 -17.01 20.80 -9.43
N PHE A 96 -17.84 20.78 -8.38
CA PHE A 96 -18.81 19.70 -8.22
C PHE A 96 -19.84 19.79 -9.34
N ARG A 97 -19.99 18.69 -10.08
CA ARG A 97 -21.01 18.58 -11.14
C ARG A 97 -21.95 17.43 -10.81
N PRO A 98 -23.25 17.55 -11.05
CA PRO A 98 -24.14 16.41 -11.09
C PRO A 98 -23.59 15.36 -12.05
N PHE A 99 -23.87 14.09 -11.80
CA PHE A 99 -23.44 13.03 -12.70
C PHE A 99 -24.12 13.19 -14.07
N ASP A 100 -23.35 13.33 -15.08
CA ASP A 100 -23.75 13.52 -16.48
C ASP A 100 -23.05 12.49 -17.41
N GLY A 101 -22.37 11.53 -16.80
CA GLY A 101 -21.60 10.48 -17.45
C GLY A 101 -20.17 10.44 -17.00
N THR A 102 -19.47 9.37 -17.41
CA THR A 102 -18.02 9.25 -17.25
C THR A 102 -17.32 9.53 -18.58
N ASP A 103 -16.21 10.25 -18.53
CA ASP A 103 -15.36 10.46 -19.69
C ASP A 103 -14.57 9.19 -20.02
N THR A 104 -15.06 8.44 -21.01
CA THR A 104 -14.47 7.15 -21.42
C THR A 104 -13.07 7.29 -22.00
N GLU A 105 -12.76 8.42 -22.65
CA GLU A 105 -11.46 8.68 -23.25
C GLU A 105 -10.43 9.02 -22.16
N ALA A 106 -10.79 9.86 -21.20
CA ALA A 106 -9.95 10.17 -20.05
C ALA A 106 -9.64 8.92 -19.22
N ILE A 107 -10.64 8.04 -19.00
CA ILE A 107 -10.44 6.75 -18.30
C ILE A 107 -9.52 5.84 -19.10
N ALA A 108 -9.65 5.77 -20.42
CA ALA A 108 -8.80 4.96 -21.27
C ALA A 108 -7.34 5.48 -21.26
N ALA A 109 -7.16 6.79 -21.34
CA ALA A 109 -5.84 7.41 -21.24
C ALA A 109 -5.18 7.13 -19.88
N LEU A 110 -5.94 7.25 -18.79
CA LEU A 110 -5.45 6.96 -17.44
C LEU A 110 -5.09 5.48 -17.26
N SER A 111 -5.89 4.56 -17.80
CA SER A 111 -5.59 3.12 -17.81
C SER A 111 -4.33 2.78 -18.62
N ALA A 112 -4.11 3.43 -19.74
CA ALA A 112 -2.90 3.25 -20.53
C ALA A 112 -1.66 3.80 -19.81
N ALA A 113 -1.73 5.03 -19.29
CA ALA A 113 -0.63 5.70 -18.62
C ALA A 113 -0.12 4.95 -17.38
N CYS A 114 -1.02 4.39 -16.56
CA CYS A 114 -0.63 3.72 -15.31
C CYS A 114 0.20 2.45 -15.53
N ARG A 115 0.20 1.86 -16.73
CA ARG A 115 0.97 0.64 -17.06
C ARG A 115 2.47 0.88 -17.13
N THR A 116 2.90 2.09 -17.40
CA THR A 116 4.31 2.47 -17.52
C THR A 116 4.74 3.45 -16.43
N ASP A 117 3.80 3.93 -15.61
CA ASP A 117 4.08 4.87 -14.53
C ASP A 117 4.85 4.17 -13.39
N PRO A 118 6.07 4.63 -13.03
CA PRO A 118 6.85 4.06 -11.93
C PRO A 118 6.14 4.10 -10.57
N HIS A 119 5.12 4.95 -10.40
CA HIS A 119 4.30 4.99 -9.20
C HIS A 119 3.50 3.68 -9.03
N HIS A 120 3.03 3.11 -10.12
CA HIS A 120 2.22 1.89 -10.15
C HIS A 120 3.04 0.64 -10.47
N CYS A 121 4.01 0.77 -11.38
CA CYS A 121 4.81 -0.33 -11.90
C CYS A 121 6.23 -0.29 -11.34
N LYS A 122 6.51 -1.12 -10.34
CA LYS A 122 7.87 -1.27 -9.82
C LYS A 122 8.67 -2.24 -10.67
N SER A 123 9.95 -1.93 -10.88
CA SER A 123 10.89 -2.88 -11.44
C SER A 123 10.96 -4.14 -10.57
N VAL A 124 11.03 -5.30 -11.20
CA VAL A 124 11.25 -6.58 -10.51
C VAL A 124 12.66 -6.57 -9.94
N LYS A 125 12.77 -6.72 -8.63
CA LYS A 125 14.08 -6.85 -7.98
C LYS A 125 14.62 -8.25 -8.24
N PRO A 126 15.94 -8.39 -8.54
CA PRO A 126 16.54 -9.71 -8.64
C PRO A 126 16.47 -10.46 -7.31
N LEU A 127 16.37 -11.78 -7.37
CA LEU A 127 16.45 -12.65 -6.20
C LEU A 127 17.92 -12.96 -5.87
N PRO A 128 18.25 -13.17 -4.59
CA PRO A 128 17.41 -12.99 -3.40
C PRO A 128 17.26 -11.51 -3.03
N THR A 129 16.08 -11.11 -2.55
CA THR A 129 15.83 -9.70 -2.20
C THR A 129 16.25 -9.34 -0.78
N ARG A 130 15.74 -10.08 0.20
CA ARG A 130 15.98 -9.87 1.64
C ARG A 130 16.29 -11.16 2.40
N LYS A 131 16.14 -12.30 1.75
CA LYS A 131 16.45 -13.61 2.33
C LYS A 131 17.76 -14.09 1.73
N SER A 132 18.66 -14.55 2.58
CA SER A 132 19.86 -15.29 2.18
C SER A 132 19.53 -16.78 2.25
N GLU A 133 19.88 -17.53 1.20
CA GLU A 133 19.81 -19.00 1.21
C GLU A 133 20.99 -19.59 2.00
N GLU A 134 22.06 -18.82 2.16
CA GLU A 134 23.22 -19.20 2.91
C GLU A 134 23.05 -18.90 4.40
N LYS A 135 23.49 -19.80 5.24
CA LYS A 135 23.53 -19.60 6.70
C LYS A 135 24.50 -18.45 6.99
N VAL A 136 23.98 -17.35 7.51
CA VAL A 136 24.79 -16.21 7.94
C VAL A 136 25.71 -16.66 9.08
N PRO A 137 27.04 -16.42 9.00
CA PRO A 137 27.94 -16.78 10.08
C PRO A 137 27.57 -16.03 11.36
N TRP A 138 27.80 -16.69 12.49
CA TRP A 138 27.64 -16.02 13.78
C TRP A 138 28.59 -14.82 13.88
N PHE A 139 28.05 -13.68 14.26
CA PHE A 139 28.83 -12.49 14.60
C PHE A 139 28.21 -11.79 15.82
N ASP A 140 29.05 -11.15 16.59
CA ASP A 140 28.64 -10.36 17.74
C ASP A 140 28.27 -8.94 17.30
N CYS A 141 27.11 -8.45 17.69
CA CYS A 141 26.63 -7.12 17.36
C CYS A 141 26.83 -6.18 18.57
N SER A 142 28.06 -5.73 18.80
CA SER A 142 28.38 -4.86 19.93
C SER A 142 27.78 -3.44 19.82
N SER A 143 27.47 -2.96 18.61
CA SER A 143 26.95 -1.61 18.39
C SER A 143 25.43 -1.50 18.50
N ALA A 144 24.70 -2.62 18.45
CA ALA A 144 23.23 -2.70 18.52
C ALA A 144 22.52 -1.56 17.75
N PRO A 145 22.75 -1.42 16.43
CA PRO A 145 22.18 -0.33 15.65
C PRO A 145 20.63 -0.38 15.62
N CYS A 146 20.04 -1.56 15.82
CA CYS A 146 18.61 -1.77 15.95
C CYS A 146 18.03 -1.04 17.18
N ARG A 147 18.75 -0.99 18.32
CA ARG A 147 18.37 -0.22 19.50
C ARG A 147 18.51 1.28 19.26
N GLY A 148 19.63 1.70 18.68
CA GLY A 148 19.89 3.12 18.39
C GLY A 148 18.96 3.72 17.33
N GLY A 149 18.52 2.91 16.36
CA GLY A 149 17.57 3.32 15.33
C GLY A 149 16.08 3.19 15.73
N CYS A 150 15.79 2.63 16.91
CA CYS A 150 14.42 2.46 17.37
C CYS A 150 13.87 3.76 17.99
N PRO A 151 12.74 4.31 17.50
CA PRO A 151 12.16 5.55 18.04
C PRO A 151 11.83 5.50 19.53
N ILE A 152 11.50 4.31 20.06
CA ILE A 152 11.20 4.08 21.48
C ILE A 152 12.39 3.51 22.25
N ALA A 153 13.57 3.43 21.63
CA ALA A 153 14.78 2.85 22.20
C ALA A 153 14.57 1.45 22.80
N GLN A 154 13.81 0.61 22.10
CA GLN A 154 13.51 -0.76 22.51
C GLN A 154 14.81 -1.57 22.62
N ASP A 155 14.97 -2.33 23.70
CA ASP A 155 16.14 -3.18 23.88
C ASP A 155 16.00 -4.50 23.11
N ILE A 156 16.19 -4.41 21.80
CA ILE A 156 15.99 -5.53 20.87
C ILE A 156 16.96 -6.67 21.13
N PRO A 157 18.26 -6.45 21.35
CA PRO A 157 19.20 -7.53 21.64
C PRO A 157 18.81 -8.33 22.88
N GLU A 158 18.40 -7.65 23.96
CA GLU A 158 18.10 -8.30 25.23
C GLU A 158 16.84 -9.16 25.15
N TYR A 159 15.73 -8.67 24.56
CA TYR A 159 14.54 -9.52 24.45
C TYR A 159 14.75 -10.71 23.51
N LEU A 160 15.60 -10.58 22.47
CA LEU A 160 15.98 -11.71 21.62
C LEU A 160 16.79 -12.76 22.39
N GLU A 161 17.70 -12.33 23.25
CA GLU A 161 18.47 -13.24 24.11
C GLU A 161 17.59 -13.94 25.15
N LEU A 162 16.63 -13.22 25.73
CA LEU A 162 15.62 -13.81 26.62
C LEU A 162 14.77 -14.86 25.87
N CYS A 163 14.33 -14.57 24.66
CA CYS A 163 13.64 -15.53 23.80
C CYS A 163 14.50 -16.77 23.50
N ARG A 164 15.79 -16.57 23.20
CA ARG A 164 16.74 -17.66 22.96
C ARG A 164 16.88 -18.59 24.16
N LYS A 165 16.79 -18.03 25.38
CA LYS A 165 16.82 -18.77 26.65
C LYS A 165 15.48 -19.41 27.01
N GLY A 166 14.41 -19.17 26.23
CA GLY A 166 13.05 -19.64 26.53
C GLY A 166 12.32 -18.83 27.62
N LEU A 167 12.87 -17.67 28.00
CA LEU A 167 12.33 -16.75 29.02
C LEU A 167 11.32 -15.78 28.38
N TYR A 168 10.21 -16.30 27.87
CA TYR A 168 9.25 -15.50 27.07
C TYR A 168 8.51 -14.46 27.89
N ASN A 169 8.22 -14.74 29.16
CA ASN A 169 7.53 -13.78 30.02
C ASN A 169 8.42 -12.57 30.34
N GLU A 170 9.69 -12.81 30.58
CA GLU A 170 10.70 -11.76 30.80
C GLU A 170 10.94 -10.94 29.53
N ALA A 171 10.99 -11.62 28.37
CA ALA A 171 11.09 -10.93 27.10
C ALA A 171 9.87 -10.02 26.84
N LEU A 172 8.65 -10.51 27.13
CA LEU A 172 7.44 -9.71 27.01
C LEU A 172 7.43 -8.53 27.99
N ALA A 173 7.83 -8.74 29.24
CA ALA A 173 7.95 -7.67 30.22
C ALA A 173 8.90 -6.56 29.73
N LEU A 174 10.07 -6.94 29.24
CA LEU A 174 11.05 -5.99 28.68
C LEU A 174 10.49 -5.23 27.45
N ILE A 175 9.75 -5.89 26.58
CA ILE A 175 9.12 -5.25 25.43
C ILE A 175 8.09 -4.22 25.89
N THR A 176 7.24 -4.58 26.84
CA THR A 176 6.13 -3.74 27.33
C THR A 176 6.58 -2.53 28.13
N GLU A 177 7.82 -2.50 28.65
CA GLU A 177 8.38 -1.32 29.31
C GLU A 177 8.39 -0.07 28.42
N ARG A 178 8.55 -0.25 27.11
CA ARG A 178 8.70 0.84 26.14
C ARG A 178 7.72 0.80 24.99
N ASN A 179 7.08 -0.34 24.75
CA ASN A 179 6.10 -0.53 23.72
C ASN A 179 4.72 -0.77 24.32
N ALA A 180 3.82 0.18 24.18
CA ALA A 180 2.45 0.08 24.67
C ALA A 180 1.58 -0.91 23.84
N LEU A 181 2.05 -1.29 22.64
CA LEU A 181 1.38 -2.20 21.71
C LEU A 181 2.39 -3.26 21.23
N PRO A 182 2.79 -4.20 22.10
CA PRO A 182 3.78 -5.22 21.78
C PRO A 182 3.29 -6.25 20.78
#